data_005336e9bf888d21c4a440f28494554c
#
_entry.id   005336e9bf888d21c4a440f28494554c
#
_cell.length_a   1.000
_cell.length_b   1.000
_cell.length_c   1.000
_cell.angle_alpha   90.00
_cell.angle_beta   90.00
_cell.angle_gamma   90.00
#
_symmetry.space_group_name_H-M   'P 1'
#
loop_
_entity.id
_entity.type
_entity.pdbx_description
1 polymer ?
#
loop_
_entity_poly.entity_id
_entity_poly.type
_entity_poly.pdbx_seq_one_letter_code
_entity_poly.pdbx_strand_id
1 'polypeptide(L)'
;MLQKRKINLFLFAAFILLAESVFISCAKKTEEKKAIQEDFSEFEFNGKKLHGKKIQPDYATQFCIYEYEDGFSLIDICGKEKYLIVPEEKYSEGLTCAADGIIKRGMENIYLASSSAYSLWDALGASGKLGFSSIKENDWYIPSASDAMKSGKMLYAGKYRMPDYELLLKSGCKLAIESTMILHVPKVKEKLEQLGIGVFTDYSSYENNPLGRLEWIKVYGEISGCQEAAFSFFNSQANLLKNIIFDSKEIRSSYFYINTRGMAVVRSPDNYVSNMLKCAGSDYLCPKIKNDTDLASRPTLSVSMEEFYKSSKTADFLFYDGNIDPSCTSLAMLKEKNPLLAEFTAVKNGKVWCAKKLIYQDTAEICQIILDMNKIFSAADDKEIFFFERLK
;
A
#
# COMPACT_ATOMS: atom_id res chain seq x y z
N MET A 1 40.83 -2.30 64.30
CA MET A 1 40.38 -3.16 63.14
C MET A 1 38.93 -3.55 63.13
N LEU A 2 38.19 -3.41 64.23
CA LEU A 2 36.77 -3.79 64.31
C LEU A 2 35.76 -2.73 63.81
N GLN A 3 36.17 -1.47 63.74
CA GLN A 3 35.30 -0.37 63.34
C GLN A 3 35.14 -0.25 61.78
N LYS A 4 36.15 -0.65 61.00
CA LYS A 4 36.07 -0.69 59.53
C LYS A 4 35.20 -1.84 58.97
N ARG A 5 35.00 -2.94 59.72
CA ARG A 5 34.16 -4.05 59.31
C ARG A 5 32.66 -3.77 59.48
N LYS A 6 32.28 -2.93 60.43
CA LYS A 6 30.86 -2.55 60.65
C LYS A 6 30.32 -1.57 59.59
N ILE A 7 31.21 -0.68 59.06
CA ILE A 7 30.81 0.30 58.03
C ILE A 7 30.62 -0.39 56.68
N ASN A 8 31.45 -1.40 56.34
CA ASN A 8 31.30 -2.15 55.08
C ASN A 8 30.05 -3.06 55.07
N LEU A 9 29.63 -3.55 56.23
CA LEU A 9 28.44 -4.38 56.33
C LEU A 9 27.16 -3.55 56.18
N PHE A 10 27.18 -2.30 56.67
CA PHE A 10 26.02 -1.37 56.52
C PHE A 10 25.87 -0.84 55.08
N LEU A 11 26.98 -0.60 54.41
CA LEU A 11 26.95 -0.20 53.00
C LEU A 11 26.53 -1.35 52.06
N PHE A 12 26.87 -2.61 52.41
CA PHE A 12 26.46 -3.78 51.61
C PHE A 12 24.95 -4.09 51.79
N ALA A 13 24.41 -3.90 53.01
CA ALA A 13 22.98 -4.04 53.31
C ALA A 13 22.15 -2.92 52.63
N ALA A 14 22.66 -1.68 52.58
CA ALA A 14 22.03 -0.58 51.88
C ALA A 14 22.02 -0.77 50.34
N PHE A 15 23.02 -1.40 49.78
CA PHE A 15 23.08 -1.69 48.34
C PHE A 15 22.13 -2.82 47.92
N ILE A 16 21.93 -3.84 48.79
CA ILE A 16 20.96 -4.92 48.56
C ILE A 16 19.51 -4.39 48.65
N LEU A 17 19.21 -3.50 49.61
CA LEU A 17 17.87 -2.87 49.73
C LEU A 17 17.53 -1.91 48.59
N LEU A 18 18.55 -1.24 47.97
CA LEU A 18 18.38 -0.42 46.78
C LEU A 18 18.23 -1.25 45.50
N ALA A 19 18.81 -2.42 45.42
CA ALA A 19 18.67 -3.33 44.29
C ALA A 19 17.26 -3.98 44.27
N GLU A 20 16.72 -4.34 45.42
CA GLU A 20 15.34 -4.89 45.50
C GLU A 20 14.26 -3.84 45.18
N SER A 21 14.46 -2.57 45.51
CA SER A 21 13.52 -1.49 45.14
C SER A 21 13.51 -1.15 43.65
N VAL A 22 14.64 -1.38 42.93
CA VAL A 22 14.73 -1.18 41.48
C VAL A 22 14.07 -2.36 40.71
N PHE A 23 14.20 -3.60 41.24
CA PHE A 23 13.53 -4.76 40.62
C PHE A 23 12.03 -4.80 40.84
N ILE A 24 11.53 -4.27 41.96
CA ILE A 24 10.07 -4.17 42.23
C ILE A 24 9.42 -3.06 41.40
N SER A 25 10.17 -2.02 40.99
CA SER A 25 9.66 -0.96 40.10
C SER A 25 9.58 -1.40 38.63
N CYS A 26 10.41 -2.35 38.17
CA CYS A 26 10.30 -2.91 36.81
C CYS A 26 9.25 -4.02 36.69
N ALA A 27 8.91 -4.74 37.76
CA ALA A 27 7.90 -5.79 37.71
C ALA A 27 6.46 -5.29 37.83
N LYS A 28 6.23 -4.02 38.23
CA LYS A 28 4.90 -3.39 38.28
C LYS A 28 4.52 -2.58 37.04
N LYS A 29 5.33 -2.59 35.98
CA LYS A 29 5.05 -1.88 34.71
C LYS A 29 4.51 -2.78 33.59
N THR A 30 4.17 -4.01 33.90
CA THR A 30 3.66 -4.96 32.90
C THR A 30 2.38 -5.60 33.40
N GLU A 31 1.35 -4.79 33.62
CA GLU A 31 -0.07 -5.20 33.59
C GLU A 31 -1.01 -3.99 33.77
N GLU A 32 -0.70 -2.88 33.14
CA GLU A 32 -1.79 -2.03 32.68
C GLU A 32 -2.24 -2.64 31.35
N LYS A 33 -3.20 -3.57 31.40
CA LYS A 33 -4.15 -3.75 30.31
C LYS A 33 -4.67 -2.35 30.01
N LYS A 34 -4.17 -1.74 28.91
CA LYS A 34 -4.89 -0.64 28.30
C LYS A 34 -6.29 -1.17 28.08
N ALA A 35 -7.22 -0.77 28.92
CA ALA A 35 -8.61 -0.84 28.60
C ALA A 35 -8.69 -0.16 27.24
N ILE A 36 -9.06 -0.90 26.21
CA ILE A 36 -9.34 -0.36 24.88
C ILE A 36 -10.47 0.60 25.16
N GLN A 37 -10.15 1.88 25.26
CA GLN A 37 -11.14 2.93 25.36
C GLN A 37 -11.82 2.88 23.99
N GLU A 38 -13.04 2.34 23.93
CA GLU A 38 -13.83 2.32 22.71
C GLU A 38 -13.98 3.78 22.27
N ASP A 39 -13.34 4.11 21.16
CA ASP A 39 -13.36 5.46 20.59
C ASP A 39 -14.66 5.57 19.77
N PHE A 40 -15.71 6.10 20.41
CA PHE A 40 -16.98 6.40 19.77
C PHE A 40 -16.93 7.82 19.21
N SER A 41 -17.19 7.94 17.92
CA SER A 41 -17.36 9.24 17.26
C SER A 41 -18.84 9.55 17.09
N GLU A 42 -19.24 10.77 17.41
CA GLU A 42 -20.58 11.27 17.09
C GLU A 42 -20.56 11.92 15.71
N PHE A 43 -21.55 11.62 14.90
CA PHE A 43 -21.76 12.22 13.60
C PHE A 43 -23.21 12.62 13.42
N GLU A 44 -23.48 13.84 12.93
CA GLU A 44 -24.82 14.31 12.71
C GLU A 44 -25.23 14.14 11.25
N PHE A 45 -26.37 13.44 11.05
CA PHE A 45 -26.96 13.20 9.74
C PHE A 45 -28.46 13.46 9.82
N ASN A 46 -28.98 14.39 9.00
CA ASN A 46 -30.39 14.79 8.97
C ASN A 46 -30.95 15.13 10.38
N GLY A 47 -30.20 15.84 11.23
CA GLY A 47 -30.61 16.22 12.56
C GLY A 47 -30.62 15.06 13.60
N LYS A 48 -30.22 13.84 13.20
CA LYS A 48 -30.03 12.69 14.08
C LYS A 48 -28.55 12.54 14.38
N LYS A 49 -28.19 12.45 15.66
CA LYS A 49 -26.85 12.05 16.09
C LYS A 49 -26.71 10.55 15.92
N LEU A 50 -25.68 10.15 15.19
CA LEU A 50 -25.25 8.76 15.03
C LEU A 50 -24.06 8.52 15.96
N HIS A 51 -24.07 7.42 16.70
CA HIS A 51 -22.97 7.01 17.57
C HIS A 51 -22.24 5.85 16.89
N GLY A 52 -20.95 6.03 16.65
CA GLY A 52 -20.15 5.09 15.87
C GLY A 52 -18.98 4.51 16.64
N LYS A 53 -18.67 3.27 16.34
CA LYS A 53 -17.45 2.59 16.79
C LYS A 53 -16.36 2.77 15.74
N LYS A 54 -15.20 3.27 16.16
CA LYS A 54 -14.02 3.38 15.30
C LYS A 54 -13.40 2.00 15.09
N ILE A 55 -13.24 1.64 13.82
CA ILE A 55 -12.46 0.49 13.37
C ILE A 55 -11.11 1.01 12.88
N GLN A 56 -10.09 0.80 13.69
CA GLN A 56 -8.73 1.16 13.32
C GLN A 56 -8.13 0.05 12.47
N PRO A 57 -7.58 0.35 11.27
CA PRO A 57 -6.82 -0.64 10.50
C PRO A 57 -5.61 -1.17 11.27
N ASP A 58 -5.22 -2.42 10.98
CA ASP A 58 -4.06 -3.05 11.60
C ASP A 58 -2.73 -2.54 11.01
N TYR A 59 -2.73 -2.20 9.72
CA TYR A 59 -1.53 -1.84 8.94
C TYR A 59 -1.67 -0.52 8.20
N ALA A 60 -2.87 -0.18 7.74
CA ALA A 60 -3.09 1.06 7.00
C ALA A 60 -3.01 2.27 7.94
N THR A 61 -2.47 3.36 7.40
CA THR A 61 -2.25 4.61 8.13
C THR A 61 -3.03 5.78 7.55
N GLN A 62 -3.59 5.60 6.36
CA GLN A 62 -4.23 6.70 5.62
C GLN A 62 -5.74 6.74 5.79
N PHE A 63 -6.37 5.79 6.46
CA PHE A 63 -7.80 5.82 6.74
C PHE A 63 -8.14 5.21 8.10
N CYS A 64 -9.35 5.50 8.58
CA CYS A 64 -10.08 4.69 9.56
C CYS A 64 -11.56 4.68 9.17
N ILE A 65 -12.30 3.70 9.70
CA ILE A 65 -13.73 3.53 9.45
C ILE A 65 -14.46 3.70 10.76
N TYR A 66 -15.59 4.40 10.76
CA TYR A 66 -16.53 4.43 11.88
C TYR A 66 -17.80 3.71 11.43
N GLU A 67 -18.17 2.67 12.17
CA GLU A 67 -19.44 1.96 11.95
C GLU A 67 -20.50 2.55 12.88
N TYR A 68 -21.63 2.96 12.33
CA TYR A 68 -22.74 3.53 13.06
C TYR A 68 -23.94 2.59 13.09
N GLU A 69 -24.85 2.88 14.01
CA GLU A 69 -26.17 2.26 14.04
C GLU A 69 -26.87 2.40 12.68
N ASP A 70 -27.83 1.52 12.43
CA ASP A 70 -28.63 1.52 11.19
C ASP A 70 -27.83 1.29 9.89
N GLY A 71 -26.60 0.75 9.99
CA GLY A 71 -25.78 0.35 8.85
C GLY A 71 -25.05 1.49 8.14
N PHE A 72 -25.03 2.71 8.68
CA PHE A 72 -24.16 3.77 8.15
C PHE A 72 -22.70 3.48 8.48
N SER A 73 -21.79 3.98 7.66
CA SER A 73 -20.38 4.06 8.01
C SER A 73 -19.75 5.36 7.51
N LEU A 74 -18.68 5.81 8.20
CA LEU A 74 -17.90 6.97 7.78
C LEU A 74 -16.47 6.51 7.53
N ILE A 75 -15.97 6.80 6.34
CA ILE A 75 -14.57 6.62 5.98
C ILE A 75 -13.87 7.96 6.24
N ASP A 76 -12.94 8.00 7.18
CA ASP A 76 -12.10 9.17 7.47
C ASP A 76 -10.72 8.94 6.87
N ILE A 77 -10.36 9.73 5.88
CA ILE A 77 -9.04 9.70 5.22
C ILE A 77 -8.08 10.60 6.02
N CYS A 78 -7.60 10.08 7.16
CA CYS A 78 -6.57 10.73 8.00
C CYS A 78 -6.81 12.23 8.24
N GLY A 79 -8.06 12.62 8.52
CA GLY A 79 -8.45 14.00 8.77
C GLY A 79 -8.37 14.92 7.54
N LYS A 80 -8.21 14.36 6.33
CA LYS A 80 -8.19 15.13 5.06
C LYS A 80 -9.58 15.25 4.45
N GLU A 81 -10.23 14.10 4.25
CA GLU A 81 -11.55 14.01 3.63
C GLU A 81 -12.36 12.94 4.37
N LYS A 82 -13.66 13.17 4.51
CA LYS A 82 -14.60 12.24 5.15
C LYS A 82 -15.73 11.89 4.19
N TYR A 83 -16.05 10.60 4.09
CA TYR A 83 -17.10 10.12 3.21
C TYR A 83 -18.11 9.31 4.01
N LEU A 84 -19.37 9.77 4.01
CA LEU A 84 -20.47 9.04 4.64
C LEU A 84 -20.99 7.99 3.67
N ILE A 85 -20.93 6.73 4.06
CA ILE A 85 -21.51 5.62 3.30
C ILE A 85 -22.91 5.37 3.82
N VAL A 86 -23.90 5.58 2.96
CA VAL A 86 -25.32 5.46 3.26
C VAL A 86 -25.87 4.15 2.73
N PRO A 87 -26.53 3.32 3.55
CA PRO A 87 -27.25 2.14 3.08
C PRO A 87 -28.19 2.45 1.92
N GLU A 88 -28.32 1.54 0.95
CA GLU A 88 -29.10 1.77 -0.27
C GLU A 88 -30.55 2.19 0.02
N GLU A 89 -31.19 1.51 0.98
CA GLU A 89 -32.58 1.76 1.36
C GLU A 89 -32.82 3.09 2.11
N LYS A 90 -31.73 3.75 2.56
CA LYS A 90 -31.76 5.05 3.26
C LYS A 90 -31.23 6.19 2.40
N TYR A 91 -30.72 5.87 1.22
CA TYR A 91 -30.15 6.87 0.30
C TYR A 91 -31.27 7.60 -0.45
N SER A 92 -31.18 8.91 -0.52
CA SER A 92 -31.98 9.75 -1.42
C SER A 92 -31.09 10.85 -2.03
N GLU A 93 -31.45 11.31 -3.22
CA GLU A 93 -30.74 12.45 -3.82
C GLU A 93 -30.97 13.72 -2.99
N GLY A 94 -29.93 14.56 -2.90
CA GLY A 94 -29.98 15.81 -2.16
C GLY A 94 -29.71 15.69 -0.65
N LEU A 95 -29.27 14.53 -0.17
CA LEU A 95 -28.80 14.39 1.21
C LEU A 95 -27.61 15.30 1.47
N THR A 96 -27.58 15.90 2.65
CA THR A 96 -26.49 16.77 3.11
C THR A 96 -26.02 16.34 4.49
N CYS A 97 -24.72 16.46 4.75
CA CYS A 97 -24.11 16.22 6.04
C CYS A 97 -22.80 16.98 6.17
N ALA A 98 -22.15 16.86 7.30
CA ALA A 98 -20.85 17.47 7.58
C ALA A 98 -19.66 16.71 6.96
N ALA A 99 -19.89 15.64 6.18
CA ALA A 99 -18.83 14.94 5.45
C ALA A 99 -18.54 15.64 4.11
N ASP A 100 -17.34 15.41 3.57
CA ASP A 100 -16.92 15.96 2.28
C ASP A 100 -17.64 15.27 1.09
N GLY A 101 -18.16 14.06 1.31
CA GLY A 101 -18.95 13.35 0.31
C GLY A 101 -19.92 12.35 0.94
N ILE A 102 -21.01 12.10 0.22
CA ILE A 102 -22.01 11.06 0.55
C ILE A 102 -22.00 10.03 -0.58
N ILE A 103 -21.78 8.78 -0.22
CA ILE A 103 -21.71 7.67 -1.17
C ILE A 103 -22.82 6.67 -0.83
N LYS A 104 -23.67 6.36 -1.81
CA LYS A 104 -24.63 5.25 -1.69
C LYS A 104 -23.86 3.93 -1.68
N ARG A 105 -24.09 3.09 -0.67
CA ARG A 105 -23.51 1.75 -0.63
C ARG A 105 -23.98 0.92 -1.82
N GLY A 106 -23.07 0.20 -2.45
CA GLY A 106 -23.40 -0.63 -3.59
C GLY A 106 -23.61 0.13 -4.91
N MET A 107 -23.22 1.41 -4.99
CA MET A 107 -23.30 2.23 -6.20
C MET A 107 -22.66 1.53 -7.40
N GLU A 108 -23.24 1.73 -8.57
CA GLU A 108 -22.80 1.17 -9.85
C GLU A 108 -22.37 2.29 -10.82
N ASN A 109 -21.89 1.92 -12.00
CA ASN A 109 -21.39 2.85 -13.02
C ASN A 109 -20.30 3.81 -12.52
N ILE A 110 -19.38 3.26 -11.72
CA ILE A 110 -18.28 4.01 -11.11
C ILE A 110 -17.18 4.26 -12.15
N TYR A 111 -16.65 5.48 -12.19
CA TYR A 111 -15.45 5.81 -12.94
C TYR A 111 -14.21 5.54 -12.07
N LEU A 112 -13.38 4.56 -12.50
CA LEU A 112 -12.15 4.19 -11.81
C LEU A 112 -10.95 4.84 -12.48
N ALA A 113 -10.35 5.84 -11.83
CA ALA A 113 -9.09 6.46 -12.23
C ALA A 113 -7.89 5.91 -11.45
N SER A 114 -8.10 5.37 -10.24
CA SER A 114 -7.09 4.68 -9.46
C SER A 114 -6.97 3.22 -9.90
N SER A 115 -6.07 2.95 -10.87
CA SER A 115 -5.96 1.63 -11.50
C SER A 115 -5.55 0.51 -10.54
N SER A 116 -4.76 0.82 -9.53
CA SER A 116 -4.32 -0.14 -8.51
C SER A 116 -5.46 -0.64 -7.62
N ALA A 117 -6.60 0.06 -7.62
CA ALA A 117 -7.78 -0.34 -6.87
C ALA A 117 -8.60 -1.43 -7.58
N TYR A 118 -8.45 -1.59 -8.91
CA TYR A 118 -9.27 -2.54 -9.67
C TYR A 118 -9.20 -3.96 -9.10
N SER A 119 -8.01 -4.45 -8.80
CA SER A 119 -7.84 -5.81 -8.28
C SER A 119 -8.52 -6.03 -6.92
N LEU A 120 -8.62 -4.99 -6.10
CA LEU A 120 -9.35 -5.05 -4.83
C LEU A 120 -10.86 -5.16 -5.08
N TRP A 121 -11.41 -4.43 -6.05
CA TRP A 121 -12.80 -4.58 -6.47
C TRP A 121 -13.09 -5.96 -7.07
N ASP A 122 -12.15 -6.49 -7.83
CA ASP A 122 -12.25 -7.81 -8.45
C ASP A 122 -12.21 -8.92 -7.40
N ALA A 123 -11.31 -8.83 -6.42
CA ALA A 123 -11.22 -9.74 -5.28
C ALA A 123 -12.50 -9.75 -4.42
N LEU A 124 -13.25 -8.65 -4.39
CA LEU A 124 -14.56 -8.55 -3.74
C LEU A 124 -15.71 -9.13 -4.58
N GLY A 125 -15.45 -9.54 -5.83
CA GLY A 125 -16.50 -9.89 -6.79
C GLY A 125 -17.37 -8.69 -7.20
N ALA A 126 -16.89 -7.46 -7.00
CA ALA A 126 -17.61 -6.21 -7.20
C ALA A 126 -17.10 -5.40 -8.41
N SER A 127 -16.16 -5.94 -9.20
CA SER A 127 -15.60 -5.27 -10.39
C SER A 127 -16.66 -4.92 -11.44
N GLY A 128 -17.80 -5.65 -11.47
CA GLY A 128 -18.94 -5.33 -12.34
C GLY A 128 -19.62 -3.99 -12.05
N LYS A 129 -19.37 -3.36 -10.87
CA LYS A 129 -19.86 -2.01 -10.53
C LYS A 129 -19.01 -0.90 -11.16
N LEU A 130 -17.83 -1.23 -11.69
CA LEU A 130 -16.91 -0.32 -12.36
C LEU A 130 -17.32 -0.21 -13.83
N GLY A 131 -18.11 0.82 -14.16
CA GLY A 131 -18.57 1.06 -15.55
C GLY A 131 -17.55 1.75 -16.44
N PHE A 132 -16.57 2.46 -15.84
CA PHE A 132 -15.63 3.29 -16.59
C PHE A 132 -14.22 3.20 -16.05
N SER A 133 -13.24 3.30 -16.96
CA SER A 133 -11.81 3.27 -16.68
C SER A 133 -11.09 4.49 -17.23
N SER A 134 -10.09 4.99 -16.49
CA SER A 134 -9.12 5.98 -16.98
C SER A 134 -7.99 5.37 -17.80
N ILE A 135 -7.91 4.04 -17.87
CA ILE A 135 -6.91 3.26 -18.58
C ILE A 135 -7.54 2.61 -19.79
N LYS A 136 -6.84 2.61 -20.92
CA LYS A 136 -7.25 1.92 -22.14
C LYS A 136 -7.12 0.41 -22.01
N GLU A 137 -7.88 -0.33 -22.80
CA GLU A 137 -7.89 -1.79 -22.83
C GLU A 137 -6.46 -2.41 -22.88
N ASN A 138 -5.62 -1.92 -23.80
CA ASN A 138 -4.27 -2.45 -24.02
C ASN A 138 -3.27 -2.13 -22.90
N ASP A 139 -3.64 -1.24 -21.95
CA ASP A 139 -2.80 -0.86 -20.82
C ASP A 139 -3.20 -1.58 -19.53
N TRP A 140 -4.23 -2.44 -19.60
CA TRP A 140 -4.62 -3.34 -18.52
C TRP A 140 -3.84 -4.65 -18.58
N TYR A 141 -3.18 -5.00 -17.49
CA TYR A 141 -2.44 -6.26 -17.31
C TYR A 141 -3.22 -7.26 -16.45
N ILE A 142 -4.32 -6.84 -15.81
CA ILE A 142 -5.28 -7.70 -15.10
C ILE A 142 -6.24 -8.27 -16.15
N PRO A 143 -6.30 -9.61 -16.34
CA PRO A 143 -7.13 -10.21 -17.40
C PRO A 143 -8.61 -9.83 -17.31
N SER A 144 -9.20 -9.88 -16.11
CA SER A 144 -10.62 -9.53 -15.90
C SER A 144 -10.94 -8.08 -16.28
N ALA A 145 -10.02 -7.12 -16.05
CA ALA A 145 -10.19 -5.73 -16.48
C ALA A 145 -10.17 -5.60 -18.01
N SER A 146 -9.19 -6.25 -18.67
CA SER A 146 -9.09 -6.27 -20.14
C SER A 146 -10.35 -6.90 -20.76
N ASP A 147 -10.84 -8.02 -20.20
CA ASP A 147 -12.02 -8.71 -20.69
C ASP A 147 -13.29 -7.91 -20.46
N ALA A 148 -13.41 -7.18 -19.34
CA ALA A 148 -14.53 -6.26 -19.09
C ALA A 148 -14.57 -5.13 -20.14
N MET A 149 -13.41 -4.59 -20.53
CA MET A 149 -13.32 -3.57 -21.57
C MET A 149 -13.64 -4.14 -22.97
N LYS A 150 -13.08 -5.29 -23.34
CA LYS A 150 -13.35 -5.97 -24.63
C LYS A 150 -14.81 -6.30 -24.81
N SER A 151 -15.49 -6.70 -23.73
CA SER A 151 -16.92 -7.01 -23.76
C SER A 151 -17.83 -5.78 -23.67
N GLY A 152 -17.28 -4.57 -23.53
CA GLY A 152 -18.03 -3.32 -23.36
C GLY A 152 -18.71 -3.15 -22.00
N LYS A 153 -18.40 -4.02 -21.02
CA LYS A 153 -18.90 -3.88 -19.64
C LYS A 153 -18.24 -2.73 -18.89
N MET A 154 -17.02 -2.41 -19.25
CA MET A 154 -16.27 -1.26 -18.74
C MET A 154 -15.75 -0.44 -19.92
N LEU A 155 -16.02 0.87 -19.95
CA LEU A 155 -15.67 1.76 -21.06
C LEU A 155 -14.50 2.66 -20.69
N TYR A 156 -13.65 3.00 -21.65
CA TYR A 156 -12.65 4.03 -21.47
C TYR A 156 -13.32 5.42 -21.45
N ALA A 157 -13.26 6.13 -20.34
CA ALA A 157 -13.85 7.46 -20.18
C ALA A 157 -12.80 8.57 -19.96
N GLY A 158 -11.69 8.50 -20.69
CA GLY A 158 -10.63 9.52 -20.60
C GLY A 158 -9.68 9.30 -19.44
N LYS A 159 -8.55 10.04 -19.45
CA LYS A 159 -7.56 9.99 -18.36
C LYS A 159 -8.02 10.84 -17.17
N TYR A 160 -7.52 10.56 -15.96
CA TYR A 160 -7.83 11.30 -14.73
C TYR A 160 -7.76 12.84 -14.87
N ARG A 161 -6.83 13.36 -15.67
CA ARG A 161 -6.69 14.81 -15.91
C ARG A 161 -7.59 15.36 -17.01
N MET A 162 -8.27 14.52 -17.75
CA MET A 162 -9.17 14.88 -18.85
C MET A 162 -10.21 13.76 -19.04
N PRO A 163 -11.15 13.62 -18.09
CA PRO A 163 -12.25 12.67 -18.22
C PRO A 163 -13.21 13.07 -19.36
N ASP A 164 -13.87 12.07 -19.92
CA ASP A 164 -15.00 12.29 -20.86
C ASP A 164 -16.27 12.56 -20.05
N TYR A 165 -16.47 13.81 -19.70
CA TYR A 165 -17.60 14.25 -18.87
C TYR A 165 -18.96 13.94 -19.53
N GLU A 166 -19.04 14.02 -20.87
CA GLU A 166 -20.29 13.75 -21.60
C GLU A 166 -20.66 12.28 -21.47
N LEU A 167 -19.70 11.37 -21.70
CA LEU A 167 -19.90 9.94 -21.55
C LEU A 167 -20.30 9.59 -20.11
N LEU A 168 -19.59 10.11 -19.11
CA LEU A 168 -19.87 9.84 -17.71
C LEU A 168 -21.28 10.27 -17.31
N LEU A 169 -21.70 11.49 -17.69
CA LEU A 169 -23.04 12.01 -17.40
C LEU A 169 -24.14 11.21 -18.10
N LYS A 170 -23.98 10.98 -19.40
CA LYS A 170 -24.99 10.27 -20.23
C LYS A 170 -25.20 8.85 -19.71
N SER A 171 -24.19 8.23 -19.18
CA SER A 171 -24.25 6.85 -18.65
C SER A 171 -24.56 6.77 -17.16
N GLY A 172 -24.91 7.89 -16.52
CA GLY A 172 -25.36 7.92 -15.13
C GLY A 172 -24.27 7.68 -14.10
N CYS A 173 -22.99 7.98 -14.41
CA CYS A 173 -21.90 7.94 -13.42
C CYS A 173 -22.19 8.93 -12.30
N LYS A 174 -22.07 8.48 -11.04
CA LYS A 174 -22.31 9.30 -9.84
C LYS A 174 -21.11 9.32 -8.91
N LEU A 175 -20.09 8.49 -9.15
CA LEU A 175 -18.88 8.39 -8.33
C LEU A 175 -17.66 8.20 -9.22
N ALA A 176 -16.62 9.01 -8.97
CA ALA A 176 -15.29 8.83 -9.49
C ALA A 176 -14.36 8.40 -8.35
N ILE A 177 -13.64 7.30 -8.51
CA ILE A 177 -12.57 6.88 -7.62
C ILE A 177 -11.26 7.32 -8.24
N GLU A 178 -10.69 8.38 -7.69
CA GLU A 178 -9.48 9.02 -8.18
C GLU A 178 -8.27 8.66 -7.30
N SER A 179 -7.07 8.61 -7.89
CA SER A 179 -5.85 8.54 -7.10
C SER A 179 -5.44 9.93 -6.62
N THR A 180 -4.46 10.01 -5.72
CA THR A 180 -3.89 11.28 -5.24
C THR A 180 -3.35 12.18 -6.37
N MET A 181 -3.21 11.66 -7.59
CA MET A 181 -2.85 12.46 -8.77
C MET A 181 -3.91 13.53 -9.10
N ILE A 182 -5.17 13.36 -8.68
CA ILE A 182 -6.23 14.36 -8.85
C ILE A 182 -5.91 15.67 -8.11
N LEU A 183 -5.15 15.61 -7.03
CA LEU A 183 -4.75 16.77 -6.24
C LEU A 183 -3.85 17.73 -7.03
N HIS A 184 -3.19 17.26 -8.09
CA HIS A 184 -2.40 18.08 -9.00
C HIS A 184 -3.23 18.76 -10.11
N VAL A 185 -4.51 18.41 -10.22
CA VAL A 185 -5.45 18.95 -11.21
C VAL A 185 -6.81 19.28 -10.57
N PRO A 186 -6.85 20.14 -9.55
CA PRO A 186 -8.03 20.40 -8.72
C PRO A 186 -9.26 20.80 -9.54
N LYS A 187 -9.07 21.51 -10.67
CA LYS A 187 -10.16 21.90 -11.58
C LYS A 187 -10.92 20.70 -12.16
N VAL A 188 -10.28 19.53 -12.28
CA VAL A 188 -10.96 18.31 -12.74
C VAL A 188 -11.87 17.78 -11.63
N LYS A 189 -11.39 17.74 -10.38
CA LYS A 189 -12.20 17.37 -9.21
C LYS A 189 -13.42 18.29 -9.09
N GLU A 190 -13.20 19.60 -9.06
CA GLU A 190 -14.26 20.60 -9.00
C GLU A 190 -15.29 20.43 -10.12
N LYS A 191 -14.82 20.13 -11.35
CA LYS A 191 -15.72 19.96 -12.50
C LYS A 191 -16.57 18.70 -12.38
N LEU A 192 -16.02 17.57 -11.90
CA LEU A 192 -16.78 16.35 -11.63
C LEU A 192 -17.86 16.62 -10.58
N GLU A 193 -17.51 17.27 -9.47
CA GLU A 193 -18.43 17.61 -8.39
C GLU A 193 -19.53 18.56 -8.84
N GLN A 194 -19.21 19.60 -9.62
CA GLN A 194 -20.21 20.50 -10.24
C GLN A 194 -21.20 19.78 -11.15
N LEU A 195 -20.80 18.68 -11.76
CA LEU A 195 -21.64 17.84 -12.60
C LEU A 195 -22.42 16.78 -11.80
N GLY A 196 -22.33 16.79 -10.46
CA GLY A 196 -23.01 15.86 -9.59
C GLY A 196 -22.37 14.46 -9.56
N ILE A 197 -21.09 14.36 -9.95
CA ILE A 197 -20.27 13.16 -9.81
C ILE A 197 -19.41 13.33 -8.57
N GLY A 198 -19.71 12.59 -7.49
CA GLY A 198 -18.90 12.59 -6.28
C GLY A 198 -17.47 12.11 -6.57
N VAL A 199 -16.48 12.66 -5.87
CA VAL A 199 -15.08 12.24 -6.05
C VAL A 199 -14.58 11.64 -4.74
N PHE A 200 -14.23 10.36 -4.79
CA PHE A 200 -13.51 9.67 -3.71
C PHE A 200 -12.02 9.64 -4.04
N THR A 201 -11.18 10.18 -3.16
CA THR A 201 -9.73 10.20 -3.36
C THR A 201 -9.08 9.01 -2.65
N ASP A 202 -8.47 8.12 -3.43
CA ASP A 202 -7.72 6.95 -2.96
C ASP A 202 -6.29 7.36 -2.55
N TYR A 203 -6.01 7.28 -1.26
CA TYR A 203 -4.68 7.54 -0.68
C TYR A 203 -3.85 6.26 -0.45
N SER A 204 -4.24 5.12 -0.98
CA SER A 204 -3.51 3.86 -0.83
C SER A 204 -2.05 3.95 -1.28
N SER A 205 -1.76 4.85 -2.22
CA SER A 205 -0.39 5.10 -2.70
C SER A 205 0.54 5.69 -1.64
N TYR A 206 0.01 6.26 -0.55
CA TYR A 206 0.77 6.78 0.58
C TYR A 206 1.00 5.76 1.69
N GLU A 207 0.45 4.56 1.55
CA GLU A 207 0.76 3.47 2.47
C GLU A 207 2.15 2.92 2.19
N ASN A 208 3.02 2.99 3.19
CA ASN A 208 4.37 2.43 3.10
C ASN A 208 4.39 0.94 3.44
N ASN A 209 3.42 0.47 4.24
CA ASN A 209 3.27 -0.93 4.56
C ASN A 209 2.52 -1.64 3.42
N PRO A 210 3.05 -2.75 2.84
CA PRO A 210 2.37 -3.52 1.80
C PRO A 210 0.98 -4.01 2.25
N LEU A 211 0.86 -4.52 3.48
CA LEU A 211 -0.43 -4.93 4.03
C LEU A 211 -1.37 -3.73 4.26
N GLY A 212 -0.82 -2.54 4.56
CA GLY A 212 -1.62 -1.32 4.63
C GLY A 212 -2.28 -0.99 3.30
N ARG A 213 -1.58 -1.18 2.16
CA ARG A 213 -2.18 -1.03 0.83
C ARG A 213 -3.28 -2.04 0.56
N LEU A 214 -3.05 -3.30 0.92
CA LEU A 214 -4.05 -4.35 0.78
C LEU A 214 -5.28 -4.07 1.65
N GLU A 215 -5.08 -3.51 2.84
CA GLU A 215 -6.14 -3.23 3.80
C GLU A 215 -7.17 -2.21 3.30
N TRP A 216 -6.84 -1.42 2.25
CA TRP A 216 -7.80 -0.58 1.53
C TRP A 216 -8.95 -1.37 0.90
N ILE A 217 -8.85 -2.69 0.78
CA ILE A 217 -9.98 -3.54 0.40
C ILE A 217 -11.17 -3.36 1.37
N LYS A 218 -10.92 -3.05 2.65
CA LYS A 218 -11.97 -2.76 3.64
C LYS A 218 -12.75 -1.47 3.29
N VAL A 219 -12.05 -0.44 2.78
CA VAL A 219 -12.67 0.79 2.26
C VAL A 219 -13.58 0.48 1.07
N TYR A 220 -13.09 -0.31 0.12
CA TYR A 220 -13.89 -0.71 -1.04
C TYR A 220 -15.01 -1.67 -0.68
N GLY A 221 -14.84 -2.48 0.36
CA GLY A 221 -15.90 -3.29 0.96
C GLY A 221 -17.07 -2.42 1.46
N GLU A 222 -16.77 -1.30 2.12
CA GLU A 222 -17.80 -0.34 2.57
C GLU A 222 -18.53 0.29 1.39
N ILE A 223 -17.81 0.76 0.36
CA ILE A 223 -18.41 1.41 -0.81
C ILE A 223 -19.23 0.42 -1.62
N SER A 224 -18.74 -0.80 -1.83
CA SER A 224 -19.38 -1.83 -2.67
C SER A 224 -20.52 -2.57 -1.98
N GLY A 225 -20.56 -2.58 -0.64
CA GLY A 225 -21.47 -3.39 0.17
C GLY A 225 -20.96 -4.82 0.42
N CYS A 226 -19.65 -5.04 0.28
CA CYS A 226 -19.00 -6.35 0.41
C CYS A 226 -18.08 -6.41 1.65
N GLN A 227 -18.51 -5.86 2.80
CA GLN A 227 -17.68 -5.69 3.99
C GLN A 227 -17.12 -7.02 4.52
N GLU A 228 -17.99 -8.05 4.66
CA GLU A 228 -17.58 -9.37 5.16
C GLU A 228 -16.56 -10.04 4.23
N ALA A 229 -16.78 -9.93 2.92
CA ALA A 229 -15.83 -10.44 1.92
C ALA A 229 -14.48 -9.72 2.01
N ALA A 230 -14.49 -8.40 2.20
CA ALA A 230 -13.28 -7.60 2.34
C ALA A 230 -12.47 -8.01 3.58
N PHE A 231 -13.14 -8.19 4.71
CA PHE A 231 -12.51 -8.62 5.95
C PHE A 231 -11.93 -10.03 5.83
N SER A 232 -12.71 -10.96 5.27
CA SER A 232 -12.28 -12.35 5.06
C SER A 232 -11.09 -12.43 4.10
N PHE A 233 -11.14 -11.69 2.98
CA PHE A 233 -10.06 -11.66 2.00
C PHE A 233 -8.77 -11.11 2.62
N PHE A 234 -8.84 -9.93 3.27
CA PHE A 234 -7.68 -9.34 3.92
C PHE A 234 -7.03 -10.29 4.93
N ASN A 235 -7.82 -10.90 5.81
CA ASN A 235 -7.30 -11.83 6.81
C ASN A 235 -6.67 -13.08 6.18
N SER A 236 -7.27 -13.62 5.12
CA SER A 236 -6.72 -14.77 4.41
C SER A 236 -5.35 -14.44 3.80
N GLN A 237 -5.23 -13.29 3.15
CA GLN A 237 -3.99 -12.83 2.54
C GLN A 237 -2.91 -12.52 3.60
N ALA A 238 -3.25 -11.79 4.66
CA ALA A 238 -2.31 -11.47 5.73
C ALA A 238 -1.78 -12.74 6.43
N ASN A 239 -2.60 -13.78 6.54
CA ASN A 239 -2.18 -15.07 7.11
C ASN A 239 -1.15 -15.80 6.23
N LEU A 240 -1.13 -15.60 4.92
CA LEU A 240 -0.11 -16.20 4.05
C LEU A 240 1.30 -15.77 4.47
N LEU A 241 1.46 -14.51 4.87
CA LEU A 241 2.77 -13.97 5.25
C LEU A 241 3.25 -14.48 6.63
N LYS A 242 2.36 -14.96 7.50
CA LYS A 242 2.75 -15.52 8.82
C LYS A 242 3.57 -16.80 8.70
N ASN A 243 3.46 -17.49 7.57
CA ASN A 243 4.13 -18.77 7.31
C ASN A 243 5.41 -18.60 6.47
N ILE A 244 5.87 -17.37 6.24
CA ILE A 244 7.13 -17.15 5.52
C ILE A 244 8.28 -17.73 6.35
N ILE A 245 9.03 -18.63 5.73
CA ILE A 245 10.25 -19.18 6.31
C ILE A 245 11.40 -18.27 5.91
N PHE A 246 12.08 -17.71 6.91
CA PHE A 246 13.31 -16.97 6.70
C PHE A 246 14.50 -17.92 6.73
N ASP A 247 15.35 -17.86 5.70
CA ASP A 247 16.65 -18.51 5.77
C ASP A 247 17.48 -17.82 6.88
N SER A 248 18.32 -18.59 7.60
CA SER A 248 19.22 -18.06 8.62
C SER A 248 20.32 -17.15 8.06
N LYS A 249 20.46 -17.10 6.73
CA LYS A 249 21.44 -16.30 6.02
C LYS A 249 20.92 -14.88 5.80
N GLU A 250 21.70 -13.87 6.16
CA GLU A 250 21.43 -12.48 5.74
C GLU A 250 21.42 -12.37 4.23
N ILE A 251 20.23 -12.11 3.67
CA ILE A 251 20.03 -11.87 2.23
C ILE A 251 19.94 -10.37 2.01
N ARG A 252 20.64 -9.87 1.00
CA ARG A 252 20.64 -8.46 0.62
C ARG A 252 20.10 -8.29 -0.78
N SER A 253 19.19 -7.34 -0.96
CA SER A 253 18.59 -7.05 -2.25
C SER A 253 18.52 -5.55 -2.55
N SER A 254 18.33 -5.21 -3.83
CA SER A 254 18.01 -3.85 -4.26
C SER A 254 17.00 -3.88 -5.41
N TYR A 255 16.19 -2.83 -5.53
CA TYR A 255 15.17 -2.67 -6.57
C TYR A 255 15.39 -1.36 -7.31
N PHE A 256 15.57 -1.42 -8.64
CA PHE A 256 15.99 -0.27 -9.44
C PHE A 256 15.56 -0.35 -10.90
N TYR A 257 15.68 0.76 -11.61
CA TYR A 257 15.76 0.82 -13.06
C TYR A 257 16.76 1.89 -13.49
N ILE A 258 17.18 1.87 -14.77
CA ILE A 258 18.04 2.90 -15.33
C ILE A 258 17.18 3.85 -16.16
N ASN A 259 17.20 5.14 -15.83
CA ASN A 259 16.45 6.13 -16.57
C ASN A 259 17.18 6.57 -17.87
N THR A 260 16.50 7.37 -18.69
CA THR A 260 17.04 7.86 -19.97
C THR A 260 18.30 8.73 -19.86
N ARG A 261 18.65 9.17 -18.64
CA ARG A 261 19.89 9.93 -18.35
C ARG A 261 21.03 9.01 -17.88
N GLY A 262 20.84 7.69 -17.89
CA GLY A 262 21.82 6.72 -17.42
C GLY A 262 21.96 6.67 -15.89
N MET A 263 21.05 7.28 -15.15
CA MET A 263 21.05 7.26 -13.68
C MET A 263 20.28 6.06 -13.14
N ALA A 264 20.73 5.47 -12.04
CA ALA A 264 19.96 4.48 -11.33
C ALA A 264 18.84 5.17 -10.54
N VAL A 265 17.62 4.70 -10.71
CA VAL A 265 16.47 5.11 -9.89
C VAL A 265 16.10 3.95 -9.00
N VAL A 266 16.28 4.12 -7.69
CA VAL A 266 16.00 3.11 -6.67
C VAL A 266 14.77 3.50 -5.86
N ARG A 267 14.10 2.53 -5.25
CA ARG A 267 13.01 2.82 -4.30
C ARG A 267 13.58 3.39 -3.01
N SER A 268 12.86 4.33 -2.40
CA SER A 268 13.23 4.85 -1.09
C SER A 268 13.19 3.75 -0.02
N PRO A 269 13.98 3.86 1.07
CA PRO A 269 14.05 2.82 2.09
C PRO A 269 12.71 2.45 2.73
N ASP A 270 11.81 3.43 2.83
CA ASP A 270 10.47 3.26 3.43
C ASP A 270 9.35 3.18 2.40
N ASN A 271 9.69 2.97 1.12
CA ASN A 271 8.70 2.73 0.08
C ASN A 271 8.09 1.33 0.23
N TYR A 272 6.82 1.16 -0.18
CA TYR A 272 6.14 -0.12 -0.05
C TYR A 272 6.84 -1.27 -0.80
N VAL A 273 7.50 -1.02 -1.93
CA VAL A 273 8.26 -2.04 -2.67
C VAL A 273 9.50 -2.49 -1.89
N SER A 274 10.25 -1.54 -1.30
CA SER A 274 11.37 -1.87 -0.43
C SER A 274 10.90 -2.61 0.83
N ASN A 275 9.72 -2.27 1.34
CA ASN A 275 9.12 -2.97 2.47
C ASN A 275 8.60 -4.37 2.08
N MET A 276 8.14 -4.61 0.84
CA MET A 276 7.87 -5.98 0.36
C MET A 276 9.12 -6.85 0.39
N LEU A 277 10.28 -6.33 -0.06
CA LEU A 277 11.55 -7.05 0.00
C LEU A 277 11.97 -7.37 1.44
N LYS A 278 11.78 -6.43 2.37
CA LYS A 278 12.02 -6.67 3.80
C LYS A 278 11.07 -7.72 4.37
N CYS A 279 9.78 -7.65 4.05
CA CYS A 279 8.79 -8.67 4.44
C CYS A 279 9.13 -10.05 3.87
N ALA A 280 9.75 -10.12 2.69
CA ALA A 280 10.21 -11.35 2.07
C ALA A 280 11.51 -11.91 2.69
N GLY A 281 12.15 -11.20 3.63
CA GLY A 281 13.34 -11.66 4.36
C GLY A 281 14.66 -11.11 3.86
N SER A 282 14.68 -9.94 3.22
CA SER A 282 15.91 -9.34 2.71
C SER A 282 16.20 -7.98 3.35
N ASP A 283 17.46 -7.72 3.61
CA ASP A 283 17.95 -6.37 3.86
C ASP A 283 17.96 -5.58 2.55
N TYR A 284 17.20 -4.48 2.53
CA TYR A 284 17.12 -3.63 1.36
C TYR A 284 18.30 -2.67 1.28
N LEU A 285 19.12 -2.80 0.24
CA LEU A 285 20.26 -1.93 -0.01
C LEU A 285 19.84 -0.76 -0.93
N CYS A 286 20.08 0.46 -0.45
CA CYS A 286 19.94 1.67 -1.25
C CYS A 286 21.00 2.72 -0.88
N PRO A 287 21.29 3.69 -1.76
CA PRO A 287 22.19 4.79 -1.47
C PRO A 287 21.73 5.63 -0.27
N LYS A 288 22.66 5.97 0.61
CA LYS A 288 22.41 6.91 1.71
C LYS A 288 22.60 8.32 1.19
N ILE A 289 21.54 9.09 1.08
CA ILE A 289 21.63 10.52 0.73
C ILE A 289 21.86 11.29 2.03
N LYS A 290 22.98 12.00 2.11
CA LYS A 290 23.28 12.86 3.24
C LYS A 290 22.45 14.13 3.18
N ASN A 291 21.86 14.53 4.31
CA ASN A 291 21.20 15.83 4.54
C ASN A 291 19.89 16.11 3.77
N ASP A 292 19.14 15.12 3.34
CA ASP A 292 17.81 15.33 2.77
C ASP A 292 16.73 14.92 3.80
N THR A 293 16.17 15.90 4.49
CA THR A 293 15.07 15.70 5.46
C THR A 293 13.77 15.26 4.76
N ASP A 294 13.68 15.45 3.45
CA ASP A 294 12.52 15.11 2.63
C ASP A 294 12.61 13.71 1.99
N LEU A 295 13.66 12.95 2.30
CA LEU A 295 13.86 11.59 1.72
C LEU A 295 12.68 10.65 1.98
N ALA A 296 12.09 10.74 3.17
CA ALA A 296 10.94 9.91 3.55
C ALA A 296 9.68 10.21 2.71
N SER A 297 9.59 11.41 2.12
CA SER A 297 8.45 11.82 1.29
C SER A 297 8.56 11.39 -0.18
N ARG A 298 9.77 11.03 -0.64
CA ARG A 298 10.01 10.66 -2.05
C ARG A 298 9.91 9.16 -2.25
N PRO A 299 9.07 8.67 -3.16
CA PRO A 299 8.93 7.23 -3.41
C PRO A 299 10.17 6.61 -4.08
N THR A 300 11.01 7.43 -4.74
CA THR A 300 12.20 6.99 -5.47
C THR A 300 13.34 7.98 -5.33
N LEU A 301 14.57 7.47 -5.43
CA LEU A 301 15.81 8.24 -5.43
C LEU A 301 16.53 8.04 -6.77
N SER A 302 16.84 9.13 -7.45
CA SER A 302 17.68 9.11 -8.67
C SER A 302 19.11 9.43 -8.29
N VAL A 303 20.02 8.49 -8.52
CA VAL A 303 21.43 8.55 -8.08
C VAL A 303 22.37 8.21 -9.23
N SER A 304 23.64 8.63 -9.13
CA SER A 304 24.66 8.20 -10.09
C SER A 304 24.90 6.69 -10.03
N MET A 305 25.41 6.11 -11.12
CA MET A 305 25.75 4.69 -11.15
C MET A 305 26.84 4.34 -10.15
N GLU A 306 27.75 5.25 -9.86
CA GLU A 306 28.82 5.07 -8.88
C GLU A 306 28.26 5.01 -7.45
N GLU A 307 27.27 5.85 -7.11
CA GLU A 307 26.60 5.81 -5.81
C GLU A 307 25.78 4.54 -5.65
N PHE A 308 25.05 4.13 -6.71
CA PHE A 308 24.31 2.87 -6.72
C PHE A 308 25.26 1.67 -6.57
N TYR A 309 26.36 1.65 -7.31
CA TYR A 309 27.39 0.62 -7.17
C TYR A 309 27.95 0.56 -5.74
N LYS A 310 28.32 1.71 -5.19
CA LYS A 310 28.88 1.78 -3.84
C LYS A 310 27.92 1.20 -2.78
N SER A 311 26.63 1.43 -2.92
CA SER A 311 25.63 0.95 -1.94
C SER A 311 25.20 -0.50 -2.17
N SER A 312 25.09 -0.95 -3.43
CA SER A 312 24.33 -2.15 -3.79
C SER A 312 25.13 -3.22 -4.53
N LYS A 313 26.45 -3.02 -4.76
CA LYS A 313 27.32 -4.00 -5.46
C LYS A 313 27.35 -5.38 -4.81
N THR A 314 27.17 -5.44 -3.49
CA THR A 314 27.18 -6.67 -2.70
C THR A 314 25.79 -7.28 -2.51
N ALA A 315 24.77 -6.75 -3.17
CA ALA A 315 23.44 -7.36 -3.16
C ALA A 315 23.50 -8.80 -3.70
N ASP A 316 22.87 -9.72 -2.98
CA ASP A 316 22.76 -11.11 -3.40
C ASP A 316 21.75 -11.25 -4.54
N PHE A 317 20.73 -10.40 -4.56
CA PHE A 317 19.69 -10.33 -5.58
C PHE A 317 19.43 -8.89 -6.02
N LEU A 318 19.18 -8.71 -7.32
CA LEU A 318 18.73 -7.44 -7.89
C LEU A 318 17.36 -7.61 -8.55
N PHE A 319 16.49 -6.65 -8.31
CA PHE A 319 15.18 -6.56 -8.96
C PHE A 319 15.16 -5.35 -9.89
N TYR A 320 14.91 -5.60 -11.18
CA TYR A 320 14.78 -4.57 -12.17
C TYR A 320 13.30 -4.19 -12.38
N ASP A 321 13.01 -2.91 -12.44
CA ASP A 321 11.62 -2.43 -12.62
C ASP A 321 11.19 -2.48 -14.09
N GLY A 322 10.79 -3.65 -14.56
CA GLY A 322 10.32 -3.88 -15.92
C GLY A 322 9.00 -3.19 -16.26
N ASN A 323 8.26 -2.68 -15.25
CA ASN A 323 7.09 -1.86 -15.52
C ASN A 323 7.47 -0.47 -16.03
N ILE A 324 8.52 0.12 -15.47
CA ILE A 324 9.00 1.44 -15.89
C ILE A 324 9.87 1.33 -17.15
N ASP A 325 10.72 0.31 -17.21
CA ASP A 325 11.58 0.06 -18.38
C ASP A 325 11.44 -1.37 -18.91
N PRO A 326 10.40 -1.61 -19.72
CA PRO A 326 10.14 -2.94 -20.28
C PRO A 326 11.13 -3.38 -21.37
N SER A 327 12.06 -2.52 -21.77
CA SER A 327 13.05 -2.85 -22.80
C SER A 327 14.15 -3.78 -22.30
N CYS A 328 14.36 -3.88 -20.98
CA CYS A 328 15.41 -4.70 -20.39
C CYS A 328 14.91 -6.13 -20.16
N THR A 329 15.16 -7.03 -21.12
CA THR A 329 14.68 -8.42 -21.09
C THR A 329 15.80 -9.44 -20.90
N SER A 330 17.07 -9.02 -20.82
CA SER A 330 18.20 -9.92 -20.62
C SER A 330 19.34 -9.27 -19.83
N LEU A 331 20.24 -10.09 -19.27
CA LEU A 331 21.47 -9.62 -18.62
C LEU A 331 22.39 -8.87 -19.60
N ALA A 332 22.40 -9.24 -20.87
CA ALA A 332 23.15 -8.54 -21.90
C ALA A 332 22.65 -7.10 -22.06
N MET A 333 21.34 -6.93 -22.25
CA MET A 333 20.72 -5.60 -22.35
C MET A 333 20.91 -4.77 -21.06
N LEU A 334 20.84 -5.41 -19.90
CA LEU A 334 21.10 -4.72 -18.63
C LEU A 334 22.54 -4.16 -18.57
N LYS A 335 23.54 -4.95 -19.00
CA LYS A 335 24.95 -4.54 -19.05
C LYS A 335 25.19 -3.44 -20.10
N GLU A 336 24.47 -3.45 -21.23
CA GLU A 336 24.51 -2.39 -22.25
C GLU A 336 24.01 -1.05 -21.73
N LYS A 337 23.03 -1.03 -20.80
CA LYS A 337 22.54 0.21 -20.17
C LYS A 337 23.64 0.91 -19.37
N ASN A 338 24.47 0.14 -18.67
CA ASN A 338 25.67 0.64 -17.99
C ASN A 338 26.66 -0.50 -17.70
N PRO A 339 27.91 -0.44 -18.23
CA PRO A 339 28.91 -1.50 -18.04
C PRO A 339 29.23 -1.79 -16.57
N LEU A 340 29.10 -0.81 -15.66
CA LEU A 340 29.36 -0.98 -14.24
C LEU A 340 28.47 -2.05 -13.60
N LEU A 341 27.27 -2.31 -14.18
CA LEU A 341 26.37 -3.36 -13.71
C LEU A 341 26.96 -4.76 -13.79
N ALA A 342 27.93 -5.00 -14.71
CA ALA A 342 28.65 -6.28 -14.79
C ALA A 342 29.45 -6.61 -13.51
N GLU A 343 29.77 -5.60 -12.71
CA GLU A 343 30.58 -5.76 -11.50
C GLU A 343 29.73 -6.10 -10.24
N PHE A 344 28.39 -6.04 -10.34
CA PHE A 344 27.51 -6.39 -9.22
C PHE A 344 27.51 -7.91 -8.97
N THR A 345 27.54 -8.30 -7.71
CA THR A 345 27.52 -9.71 -7.27
C THR A 345 26.33 -10.47 -7.84
N ALA A 346 25.15 -9.89 -7.78
CA ALA A 346 23.93 -10.51 -8.34
C ALA A 346 24.00 -10.69 -9.84
N VAL A 347 24.58 -9.75 -10.60
CA VAL A 347 24.73 -9.86 -12.07
C VAL A 347 25.75 -10.96 -12.42
N LYS A 348 26.88 -11.02 -11.72
CA LYS A 348 27.90 -12.09 -11.91
C LYS A 348 27.32 -13.48 -11.65
N ASN A 349 26.38 -13.58 -10.70
CA ASN A 349 25.78 -14.86 -10.30
C ASN A 349 24.46 -15.18 -11.03
N GLY A 350 24.01 -14.35 -11.98
CA GLY A 350 22.74 -14.52 -12.70
C GLY A 350 21.50 -14.41 -11.80
N LYS A 351 21.59 -13.64 -10.69
CA LYS A 351 20.51 -13.43 -9.71
C LYS A 351 19.84 -12.08 -9.88
N VAL A 352 19.43 -11.78 -11.12
CA VAL A 352 18.70 -10.57 -11.48
C VAL A 352 17.32 -10.93 -11.97
N TRP A 353 16.31 -10.31 -11.37
CA TRP A 353 14.91 -10.56 -11.68
C TRP A 353 14.22 -9.28 -12.17
N CYS A 354 13.43 -9.40 -13.22
CA CYS A 354 12.65 -8.31 -13.79
C CYS A 354 11.22 -8.38 -13.30
N ALA A 355 10.71 -7.30 -12.73
CA ALA A 355 9.31 -7.21 -12.31
C ALA A 355 8.40 -7.09 -13.53
N LYS A 356 7.34 -7.89 -13.58
CA LYS A 356 6.31 -7.82 -14.62
C LYS A 356 5.40 -6.60 -14.41
N LYS A 357 4.81 -6.11 -15.49
CA LYS A 357 3.96 -4.91 -15.47
C LYS A 357 2.74 -5.02 -14.55
N LEU A 358 2.22 -6.22 -14.37
CA LEU A 358 1.08 -6.52 -13.50
C LEU A 358 1.29 -6.09 -12.04
N ILE A 359 2.53 -6.09 -11.55
CA ILE A 359 2.88 -5.86 -10.14
C ILE A 359 2.33 -4.56 -9.55
N TYR A 360 2.10 -3.53 -10.37
CA TYR A 360 1.58 -2.23 -9.92
C TYR A 360 0.07 -2.06 -10.07
N GLN A 361 -0.58 -2.97 -10.76
CA GLN A 361 -2.03 -2.96 -10.91
C GLN A 361 -2.72 -3.92 -9.95
N ASP A 362 -2.00 -4.96 -9.50
CA ASP A 362 -2.56 -6.05 -8.73
C ASP A 362 -2.26 -5.94 -7.23
N THR A 363 -2.89 -4.95 -6.59
CA THR A 363 -2.77 -4.72 -5.15
C THR A 363 -3.32 -5.89 -4.34
N ALA A 364 -4.33 -6.61 -4.85
CA ALA A 364 -4.90 -7.78 -4.18
C ALA A 364 -3.88 -8.90 -3.99
N GLU A 365 -2.89 -8.99 -4.88
CA GLU A 365 -1.86 -10.03 -4.89
C GLU A 365 -0.55 -9.61 -4.19
N ILE A 366 -0.55 -8.52 -3.42
CA ILE A 366 0.66 -8.04 -2.72
C ILE A 366 1.32 -9.15 -1.88
N CYS A 367 0.54 -9.98 -1.22
CA CYS A 367 1.08 -11.08 -0.41
C CYS A 367 1.73 -12.15 -1.29
N GLN A 368 1.16 -12.47 -2.44
CA GLN A 368 1.77 -13.39 -3.40
C GLN A 368 3.06 -12.81 -4.01
N ILE A 369 3.10 -11.50 -4.28
CA ILE A 369 4.32 -10.82 -4.72
C ILE A 369 5.44 -10.97 -3.68
N ILE A 370 5.13 -10.80 -2.40
CA ILE A 370 6.09 -11.00 -1.30
C ILE A 370 6.54 -12.47 -1.21
N LEU A 371 5.61 -13.42 -1.39
CA LEU A 371 5.94 -14.86 -1.42
C LEU A 371 6.84 -15.20 -2.60
N ASP A 372 6.61 -14.62 -3.78
CA ASP A 372 7.48 -14.82 -4.94
C ASP A 372 8.90 -14.28 -4.66
N MET A 373 9.03 -13.10 -4.02
CA MET A 373 10.32 -12.58 -3.59
C MET A 373 11.02 -13.52 -2.60
N ASN A 374 10.30 -14.09 -1.62
CA ASN A 374 10.84 -15.04 -0.67
C ASN A 374 11.29 -16.35 -1.35
N LYS A 375 10.50 -16.87 -2.30
CA LYS A 375 10.88 -18.03 -3.13
C LYS A 375 12.14 -17.77 -3.95
N ILE A 376 12.27 -16.56 -4.53
CA ILE A 376 13.47 -16.14 -5.26
C ILE A 376 14.69 -16.19 -4.33
N PHE A 377 14.56 -15.74 -3.10
CA PHE A 377 15.63 -15.77 -2.10
C PHE A 377 16.02 -17.21 -1.71
N SER A 378 15.05 -18.10 -1.67
CA SER A 378 15.24 -19.52 -1.36
C SER A 378 15.68 -20.36 -2.56
N ALA A 379 15.96 -19.74 -3.72
CA ALA A 379 16.38 -20.39 -4.96
C ALA A 379 15.36 -21.43 -5.50
N ALA A 380 14.06 -21.16 -5.35
CA ALA A 380 13.00 -21.97 -5.96
C ALA A 380 13.11 -22.03 -7.50
N ASP A 381 12.41 -22.98 -8.12
CA ASP A 381 12.34 -23.07 -9.58
C ASP A 381 11.70 -21.79 -10.18
N ASP A 382 12.29 -21.26 -11.25
CA ASP A 382 11.79 -20.07 -11.97
C ASP A 382 10.31 -20.21 -12.38
N LYS A 383 9.82 -21.45 -12.57
CA LYS A 383 8.43 -21.75 -12.93
C LYS A 383 7.42 -21.49 -11.82
N GLU A 384 7.88 -21.44 -10.57
CA GLU A 384 7.05 -21.15 -9.40
C GLU A 384 6.90 -19.67 -9.12
N ILE A 385 7.56 -18.81 -9.92
CA ILE A 385 7.58 -17.36 -9.76
C ILE A 385 6.65 -16.73 -10.79
N PHE A 386 5.62 -16.07 -10.33
CA PHE A 386 4.60 -15.49 -11.20
C PHE A 386 4.85 -14.02 -11.54
N PHE A 387 5.23 -13.19 -10.55
CA PHE A 387 5.33 -11.73 -10.72
C PHE A 387 6.69 -11.24 -11.21
N PHE A 388 7.67 -12.12 -11.26
CA PHE A 388 9.02 -11.79 -11.71
C PHE A 388 9.48 -12.77 -12.79
N GLU A 389 10.46 -12.33 -13.57
CA GLU A 389 11.13 -13.13 -14.59
C GLU A 389 12.63 -12.97 -14.44
N ARG A 390 13.38 -14.08 -14.44
CA ARG A 390 14.83 -14.03 -14.32
C ARG A 390 15.42 -13.52 -15.62
N LEU A 391 16.27 -12.49 -15.55
CA LEU A 391 17.06 -12.04 -16.68
C LEU A 391 18.18 -13.06 -16.98
N LYS A 392 18.18 -13.60 -18.17
CA LYS A 392 19.17 -14.59 -18.66
C LYS A 392 20.13 -13.99 -19.66
#